data_ff398c3f5824c4f2770f80b4209574f4
#
_entry.id   ff398c3f5824c4f2770f80b4209574f4
#
_cell.length_a   1.000
_cell.length_b   1.000
_cell.length_c   1.000
_cell.angle_alpha   90.00
_cell.angle_beta   90.00
_cell.angle_gamma   90.00
#
_symmetry.space_group_name_H-M   'P 1'
#
loop_
_entity.id
_entity.type
_entity.pdbx_description
1 polymer ?
#
loop_
_entity_poly.entity_id
_entity_poly.type
_entity_poly.pdbx_seq_one_letter_code
_entity_poly.pdbx_strand_id
1 'polypeptide(L)'
;MRIAIDIMGGDFAPKMNIEGAILAAKELENVKLILVGDETHAKPFLKENLPNIQLLHTSEIITAHDDPVSSVRRKKNSSLVIAGKLIREGKADAMVSAGNTGALVAMGILIIGRVQGFERPALAQLIPTYDGNDVLVLDLGANIDAKPENLIQYAKMGSIYVNKMKGVTNPRIGLLNVGTEKGKGNELVRTTYNMLLKEELNFVGNVEARDVLKGHCDVIICDAFSGNILLKSFEGVIETFFSLFKKQVNKNLITKVATLALLPTLRSFKKKMDYREFGGAPLLGIKGVCIKSHGSSNSTAIKNAINQAQKLVANNYINFIK
;
A
#
# COMPACT_ATOMS: atom_id res chain seq x y z
N MET A 1 -20.96 4.62 -2.12
CA MET A 1 -19.54 4.53 -2.50
C MET A 1 -19.34 3.35 -3.45
N ARG A 2 -18.44 3.49 -4.47
CA ARG A 2 -18.15 2.44 -5.46
C ARG A 2 -16.65 2.19 -5.49
N ILE A 3 -16.24 0.93 -5.35
CA ILE A 3 -14.81 0.54 -5.38
C ILE A 3 -14.59 -0.45 -6.51
N ALA A 4 -13.72 -0.12 -7.46
CA ALA A 4 -13.30 -1.01 -8.54
C ALA A 4 -12.19 -1.95 -8.07
N ILE A 5 -12.26 -3.22 -8.41
CA ILE A 5 -11.28 -4.23 -8.03
C ILE A 5 -10.76 -4.89 -9.29
N ASP A 6 -9.47 -4.72 -9.56
CA ASP A 6 -8.76 -5.48 -10.58
C ASP A 6 -8.62 -6.93 -10.11
N ILE A 7 -9.53 -7.80 -10.55
CA ILE A 7 -9.53 -9.19 -10.10
C ILE A 7 -8.50 -10.07 -10.81
N MET A 8 -7.86 -9.56 -11.87
CA MET A 8 -6.88 -10.33 -12.66
C MET A 8 -5.44 -10.05 -12.26
N GLY A 9 -5.20 -9.11 -11.34
CA GLY A 9 -3.86 -8.78 -10.86
C GLY A 9 -3.44 -9.61 -9.65
N GLY A 10 -2.16 -10.05 -9.60
CA GLY A 10 -1.56 -10.81 -8.49
C GLY A 10 -1.40 -12.30 -8.78
N ASP A 11 -0.61 -12.95 -7.90
CA ASP A 11 -0.14 -14.33 -8.09
C ASP A 11 -1.28 -15.38 -7.94
N PHE A 12 -2.31 -15.03 -7.18
CA PHE A 12 -3.46 -15.90 -6.89
C PHE A 12 -4.77 -15.39 -7.52
N ALA A 13 -4.64 -14.51 -8.51
CA ALA A 13 -5.79 -14.02 -9.27
C ALA A 13 -6.46 -15.15 -10.08
N PRO A 14 -7.78 -15.10 -10.29
CA PRO A 14 -8.73 -14.15 -9.72
C PRO A 14 -9.26 -14.57 -8.33
N LYS A 15 -8.94 -15.78 -7.88
CA LYS A 15 -9.54 -16.44 -6.70
C LYS A 15 -9.46 -15.56 -5.45
N MET A 16 -8.26 -15.18 -5.02
CA MET A 16 -8.09 -14.43 -3.77
C MET A 16 -8.70 -13.03 -3.83
N ASN A 17 -8.69 -12.40 -5.01
CA ASN A 17 -9.29 -11.08 -5.22
C ASN A 17 -10.82 -11.15 -5.06
N ILE A 18 -11.45 -12.18 -5.62
CA ILE A 18 -12.91 -12.39 -5.53
C ILE A 18 -13.32 -12.79 -4.12
N GLU A 19 -12.63 -13.75 -3.49
CA GLU A 19 -12.91 -14.15 -2.11
C GLU A 19 -12.75 -12.96 -1.14
N GLY A 20 -11.71 -12.12 -1.32
CA GLY A 20 -11.52 -10.91 -0.54
C GLY A 20 -12.62 -9.87 -0.77
N ALA A 21 -13.08 -9.72 -2.00
CA ALA A 21 -14.21 -8.86 -2.33
C ALA A 21 -15.52 -9.34 -1.71
N ILE A 22 -15.78 -10.65 -1.70
CA ILE A 22 -16.94 -11.24 -1.03
C ILE A 22 -16.91 -10.99 0.47
N LEU A 23 -15.73 -11.17 1.11
CA LEU A 23 -15.57 -10.88 2.53
C LEU A 23 -15.84 -9.39 2.84
N ALA A 24 -15.33 -8.48 2.00
CA ALA A 24 -15.57 -7.05 2.15
C ALA A 24 -17.04 -6.68 1.91
N ALA A 25 -17.68 -7.28 0.90
CA ALA A 25 -19.08 -7.02 0.57
C ALA A 25 -20.04 -7.38 1.71
N LYS A 26 -19.73 -8.42 2.48
CA LYS A 26 -20.51 -8.84 3.66
C LYS A 26 -20.33 -7.90 4.85
N GLU A 27 -19.21 -7.19 4.96
CA GLU A 27 -18.92 -6.23 6.05
C GLU A 27 -19.35 -4.79 5.68
N LEU A 28 -19.37 -4.45 4.40
CA LEU A 28 -19.55 -3.08 3.90
C LEU A 28 -20.85 -2.93 3.11
N GLU A 29 -22.00 -2.92 3.79
CA GLU A 29 -23.33 -2.88 3.17
C GLU A 29 -23.55 -1.67 2.23
N ASN A 30 -22.96 -0.51 2.54
CA ASN A 30 -23.11 0.74 1.78
C ASN A 30 -22.05 0.94 0.69
N VAL A 31 -21.26 -0.10 0.36
CA VAL A 31 -20.21 -0.06 -0.66
C VAL A 31 -20.57 -1.01 -1.80
N LYS A 32 -20.61 -0.48 -3.03
CA LYS A 32 -20.72 -1.29 -4.24
C LYS A 32 -19.33 -1.64 -4.74
N LEU A 33 -19.09 -2.93 -4.97
CA LEU A 33 -17.83 -3.46 -5.48
C LEU A 33 -17.99 -3.79 -6.97
N ILE A 34 -17.13 -3.21 -7.81
CA ILE A 34 -17.09 -3.46 -9.25
C ILE A 34 -15.88 -4.34 -9.52
N LEU A 35 -16.11 -5.63 -9.72
CA LEU A 35 -15.09 -6.62 -10.08
C LEU A 35 -14.77 -6.48 -11.56
N VAL A 36 -13.53 -6.11 -11.90
CA VAL A 36 -13.10 -5.90 -13.29
C VAL A 36 -12.20 -7.05 -13.71
N GLY A 37 -12.62 -7.87 -14.67
CA GLY A 37 -11.82 -8.99 -15.16
C GLY A 37 -12.61 -10.00 -15.98
N ASP A 38 -11.99 -11.15 -16.25
CA ASP A 38 -12.57 -12.18 -17.08
C ASP A 38 -13.70 -12.93 -16.35
N GLU A 39 -14.90 -12.82 -16.93
CA GLU A 39 -16.11 -13.44 -16.39
C GLU A 39 -16.02 -14.96 -16.33
N THR A 40 -15.36 -15.60 -17.32
CA THR A 40 -15.25 -17.06 -17.35
C THR A 40 -14.38 -17.59 -16.21
N HIS A 41 -13.33 -16.85 -15.88
CA HIS A 41 -12.44 -17.16 -14.75
C HIS A 41 -13.04 -16.74 -13.40
N ALA A 42 -13.93 -15.74 -13.38
CA ALA A 42 -14.53 -15.21 -12.15
C ALA A 42 -15.71 -16.04 -11.65
N LYS A 43 -16.60 -16.52 -12.57
CA LYS A 43 -17.84 -17.25 -12.25
C LYS A 43 -17.67 -18.40 -11.25
N PRO A 44 -16.64 -19.27 -11.33
CA PRO A 44 -16.49 -20.38 -10.38
C PRO A 44 -16.37 -19.96 -8.90
N PHE A 45 -15.94 -18.71 -8.65
CA PHE A 45 -15.74 -18.16 -7.30
C PHE A 45 -16.91 -17.28 -6.84
N LEU A 46 -17.79 -16.83 -7.74
CA LEU A 46 -18.98 -16.01 -7.44
C LEU A 46 -20.19 -16.92 -7.20
N LYS A 47 -20.13 -17.73 -6.14
CA LYS A 47 -21.22 -18.70 -5.81
C LYS A 47 -22.40 -18.02 -5.10
N GLU A 48 -22.19 -16.89 -4.48
CA GLU A 48 -23.21 -16.12 -3.74
C GLU A 48 -23.64 -14.91 -4.59
N ASN A 49 -24.93 -14.69 -4.69
CA ASN A 49 -25.48 -13.50 -5.32
C ASN A 49 -25.55 -12.37 -4.28
N LEU A 50 -24.51 -11.53 -4.21
CA LEU A 50 -24.44 -10.38 -3.32
C LEU A 50 -24.88 -9.12 -4.09
N PRO A 51 -25.92 -8.40 -3.63
CA PRO A 51 -26.51 -7.27 -4.38
C PRO A 51 -25.56 -6.10 -4.54
N ASN A 52 -24.51 -6.03 -3.74
CA ASN A 52 -23.50 -5.00 -3.78
C ASN A 52 -22.23 -5.39 -4.56
N ILE A 53 -22.24 -6.53 -5.26
CA ILE A 53 -21.18 -6.95 -6.19
C ILE A 53 -21.69 -6.87 -7.63
N GLN A 54 -20.91 -6.20 -8.49
CA GLN A 54 -21.14 -6.14 -9.93
C GLN A 54 -19.87 -6.62 -10.66
N LEU A 55 -20.02 -7.47 -11.66
CA LEU A 55 -18.92 -7.90 -12.52
C LEU A 55 -18.91 -7.06 -13.81
N LEU A 56 -17.76 -6.53 -14.16
CA LEU A 56 -17.46 -5.85 -15.42
C LEU A 56 -16.46 -6.69 -16.21
N HIS A 57 -16.92 -7.31 -17.28
CA HIS A 57 -16.13 -8.24 -18.08
C HIS A 57 -15.01 -7.54 -18.86
N THR A 58 -13.81 -8.12 -18.79
CA THR A 58 -12.69 -7.89 -19.71
C THR A 58 -11.74 -9.07 -19.68
N SER A 59 -11.23 -9.48 -20.83
CA SER A 59 -10.28 -10.60 -20.95
C SER A 59 -8.81 -10.14 -21.04
N GLU A 60 -8.56 -8.84 -21.27
CA GLU A 60 -7.20 -8.33 -21.41
C GLU A 60 -6.55 -8.11 -20.04
N ILE A 61 -5.30 -8.59 -19.88
CA ILE A 61 -4.58 -8.60 -18.60
C ILE A 61 -3.19 -7.98 -18.78
N ILE A 62 -2.76 -7.18 -17.80
CA ILE A 62 -1.37 -6.78 -17.63
C ILE A 62 -0.73 -7.74 -16.62
N THR A 63 0.31 -8.48 -17.07
CA THR A 63 1.02 -9.46 -16.26
C THR A 63 2.17 -8.85 -15.49
N ALA A 64 2.77 -9.61 -14.55
CA ALA A 64 3.95 -9.17 -13.79
C ALA A 64 5.19 -8.94 -14.69
N HIS A 65 5.27 -9.59 -15.85
CA HIS A 65 6.40 -9.52 -16.78
C HIS A 65 6.23 -8.46 -17.87
N ASP A 66 5.08 -7.83 -17.97
CA ASP A 66 4.82 -6.78 -18.95
C ASP A 66 5.61 -5.50 -18.60
N ASP A 67 6.12 -4.81 -19.62
CA ASP A 67 6.66 -3.47 -19.42
C ASP A 67 5.58 -2.51 -18.92
N PRO A 68 5.79 -1.85 -17.78
CA PRO A 68 4.76 -1.08 -17.11
C PRO A 68 4.09 0.00 -17.96
N VAL A 69 4.89 0.87 -18.58
CA VAL A 69 4.37 2.05 -19.29
C VAL A 69 3.77 1.64 -20.64
N SER A 70 4.47 0.77 -21.36
CA SER A 70 4.03 0.28 -22.67
C SER A 70 2.73 -0.52 -22.55
N SER A 71 2.60 -1.38 -21.53
CA SER A 71 1.41 -2.18 -21.33
C SER A 71 0.18 -1.33 -21.02
N VAL A 72 0.29 -0.32 -20.17
CA VAL A 72 -0.82 0.60 -19.89
C VAL A 72 -1.26 1.37 -21.13
N ARG A 73 -0.33 1.73 -22.01
CA ARG A 73 -0.65 2.44 -23.27
C ARG A 73 -1.29 1.55 -24.32
N ARG A 74 -0.86 0.28 -24.43
CA ARG A 74 -1.31 -0.67 -25.47
C ARG A 74 -2.54 -1.46 -25.04
N LYS A 75 -2.53 -2.00 -23.81
CA LYS A 75 -3.60 -2.84 -23.25
C LYS A 75 -4.72 -1.98 -22.62
N LYS A 76 -5.39 -1.20 -23.47
CA LYS A 76 -6.39 -0.21 -23.04
C LYS A 76 -7.65 -0.81 -22.41
N ASN A 77 -7.89 -2.09 -22.63
CA ASN A 77 -9.01 -2.83 -22.08
C ASN A 77 -8.59 -3.80 -20.97
N SER A 78 -7.34 -3.75 -20.50
CA SER A 78 -6.94 -4.57 -19.34
C SER A 78 -7.72 -4.19 -18.08
N SER A 79 -7.91 -5.19 -17.21
CA SER A 79 -8.65 -5.02 -15.95
C SER A 79 -8.12 -3.85 -15.12
N LEU A 80 -6.80 -3.70 -15.03
CA LEU A 80 -6.14 -2.58 -14.35
C LEU A 80 -6.49 -1.23 -14.98
N VAL A 81 -6.41 -1.10 -16.31
CA VAL A 81 -6.67 0.16 -17.02
C VAL A 81 -8.15 0.51 -16.96
N ILE A 82 -9.06 -0.46 -17.08
CA ILE A 82 -10.50 -0.23 -16.94
C ILE A 82 -10.82 0.26 -15.53
N ALA A 83 -10.26 -0.36 -14.47
CA ALA A 83 -10.45 0.10 -13.10
C ALA A 83 -10.00 1.56 -12.92
N GLY A 84 -8.86 1.95 -13.50
CA GLY A 84 -8.40 3.34 -13.52
C GLY A 84 -9.32 4.29 -14.29
N LYS A 85 -9.88 3.85 -15.44
CA LYS A 85 -10.86 4.63 -16.21
C LYS A 85 -12.15 4.88 -15.41
N LEU A 86 -12.62 3.89 -14.66
CA LEU A 86 -13.79 4.06 -13.78
C LEU A 86 -13.59 5.19 -12.76
N ILE A 87 -12.37 5.32 -12.19
CA ILE A 87 -12.01 6.43 -11.31
C ILE A 87 -12.08 7.77 -12.08
N ARG A 88 -11.37 7.85 -13.22
CA ARG A 88 -11.30 9.08 -14.03
C ARG A 88 -12.69 9.57 -14.48
N GLU A 89 -13.59 8.64 -14.78
CA GLU A 89 -14.95 8.92 -15.26
C GLU A 89 -15.95 9.17 -14.10
N GLY A 90 -15.50 9.14 -12.85
CA GLY A 90 -16.38 9.28 -11.68
C GLY A 90 -17.38 8.12 -11.50
N LYS A 91 -17.11 6.96 -12.14
CA LYS A 91 -17.93 5.73 -12.02
C LYS A 91 -17.50 4.86 -10.84
N ALA A 92 -16.28 5.04 -10.32
CA ALA A 92 -15.80 4.50 -9.08
C ALA A 92 -15.09 5.58 -8.24
N ASP A 93 -15.14 5.45 -6.93
CA ASP A 93 -14.56 6.41 -5.98
C ASP A 93 -13.15 5.97 -5.55
N ALA A 94 -12.88 4.66 -5.63
CA ALA A 94 -11.57 4.06 -5.34
C ALA A 94 -11.34 2.82 -6.21
N MET A 95 -10.07 2.37 -6.26
CA MET A 95 -9.72 1.08 -6.83
C MET A 95 -8.69 0.32 -5.99
N VAL A 96 -8.69 -1.01 -6.15
CA VAL A 96 -7.73 -1.93 -5.54
C VAL A 96 -7.16 -2.83 -6.62
N SER A 97 -5.83 -3.04 -6.63
CA SER A 97 -5.16 -4.01 -7.51
C SER A 97 -3.97 -4.65 -6.81
N ALA A 98 -3.82 -5.96 -6.98
CA ALA A 98 -2.63 -6.72 -6.57
C ALA A 98 -1.65 -6.95 -7.75
N GLY A 99 -1.93 -6.37 -8.93
CA GLY A 99 -1.15 -6.54 -10.15
C GLY A 99 0.22 -5.86 -10.14
N ASN A 100 0.84 -5.74 -11.32
CA ASN A 100 2.15 -5.15 -11.54
C ASN A 100 2.24 -3.72 -10.98
N THR A 101 3.17 -3.49 -10.05
CA THR A 101 3.32 -2.22 -9.34
C THR A 101 3.65 -1.06 -10.28
N GLY A 102 4.59 -1.27 -11.19
CA GLY A 102 4.97 -0.24 -12.17
C GLY A 102 3.80 0.12 -13.10
N ALA A 103 3.01 -0.88 -13.53
CA ALA A 103 1.83 -0.65 -14.34
C ALA A 103 0.74 0.11 -13.56
N LEU A 104 0.55 -0.17 -12.27
CA LEU A 104 -0.38 0.56 -11.42
C LEU A 104 0.05 2.03 -11.27
N VAL A 105 1.34 2.30 -11.05
CA VAL A 105 1.88 3.67 -11.00
C VAL A 105 1.70 4.38 -12.34
N ALA A 106 2.05 3.72 -13.45
CA ALA A 106 1.87 4.26 -14.80
C ALA A 106 0.40 4.55 -15.10
N MET A 107 -0.51 3.66 -14.74
CA MET A 107 -1.96 3.84 -14.86
C MET A 107 -2.43 5.03 -14.00
N GLY A 108 -1.96 5.14 -12.76
CA GLY A 108 -2.26 6.28 -11.89
C GLY A 108 -1.88 7.62 -12.53
N ILE A 109 -0.70 7.70 -13.15
CA ILE A 109 -0.22 8.91 -13.82
C ILE A 109 -0.95 9.19 -15.13
N LEU A 110 -1.08 8.18 -16.00
CA LEU A 110 -1.53 8.34 -17.40
C LEU A 110 -3.06 8.35 -17.53
N ILE A 111 -3.77 7.64 -16.66
CA ILE A 111 -5.21 7.47 -16.75
C ILE A 111 -5.94 8.31 -15.71
N ILE A 112 -5.64 8.16 -14.41
CA ILE A 112 -6.30 8.90 -13.34
C ILE A 112 -5.81 10.36 -13.32
N GLY A 113 -4.52 10.58 -13.52
CA GLY A 113 -3.87 11.89 -13.50
C GLY A 113 -3.32 12.27 -12.12
N ARG A 114 -2.29 13.13 -12.15
CA ARG A 114 -1.61 13.63 -10.95
C ARG A 114 -2.38 14.81 -10.34
N VAL A 115 -2.32 14.94 -9.04
CA VAL A 115 -2.76 16.14 -8.33
C VAL A 115 -1.83 17.30 -8.68
N GLN A 116 -2.36 18.51 -8.80
CA GLN A 116 -1.57 19.70 -9.09
C GLN A 116 -0.52 19.94 -7.99
N GLY A 117 0.70 20.28 -8.38
CA GLY A 117 1.81 20.48 -7.43
C GLY A 117 2.58 19.21 -7.06
N PHE A 118 2.11 18.01 -7.47
CA PHE A 118 2.84 16.77 -7.26
C PHE A 118 3.29 16.15 -8.61
N GLU A 119 4.59 16.12 -8.83
CA GLU A 119 5.16 15.62 -10.07
C GLU A 119 5.21 14.10 -10.15
N ARG A 120 5.47 13.46 -9.01
CA ARG A 120 5.60 12.01 -8.89
C ARG A 120 4.71 11.49 -7.76
N PRO A 121 3.85 10.51 -8.03
CA PRO A 121 3.13 9.82 -6.98
C PRO A 121 4.10 8.96 -6.17
N ALA A 122 3.71 8.63 -4.93
CA ALA A 122 4.45 7.75 -4.04
C ALA A 122 3.57 6.62 -3.52
N LEU A 123 4.14 5.42 -3.39
CA LEU A 123 3.51 4.33 -2.65
C LEU A 123 3.83 4.48 -1.18
N ALA A 124 2.78 4.57 -0.36
CA ALA A 124 2.90 4.76 1.07
C ALA A 124 2.34 3.56 1.83
N GLN A 125 2.95 3.19 2.95
CA GLN A 125 2.44 2.13 3.82
C GLN A 125 2.65 2.48 5.28
N LEU A 126 1.65 2.18 6.10
CA LEU A 126 1.77 2.21 7.55
C LEU A 126 2.54 0.97 8.02
N ILE A 127 3.55 1.19 8.84
CA ILE A 127 4.37 0.14 9.47
C ILE A 127 4.19 0.27 10.99
N PRO A 128 3.86 -0.82 11.71
CA PRO A 128 3.65 -0.77 13.14
C PRO A 128 4.94 -0.47 13.87
N THR A 129 4.86 0.34 14.89
CA THR A 129 5.96 0.67 15.79
C THR A 129 5.81 -0.02 17.14
N TYR A 130 6.91 -0.17 17.90
CA TYR A 130 6.89 -0.93 19.15
C TYR A 130 6.03 -0.28 20.25
N ASP A 131 5.83 1.04 20.17
CA ASP A 131 4.98 1.81 21.11
C ASP A 131 3.47 1.64 20.83
N GLY A 132 3.10 0.82 19.84
CA GLY A 132 1.73 0.53 19.48
C GLY A 132 1.09 1.52 18.50
N ASN A 133 1.86 2.48 18.00
CA ASN A 133 1.48 3.37 16.91
C ASN A 133 1.90 2.76 15.55
N ASP A 134 1.78 3.56 14.49
CA ASP A 134 2.29 3.25 13.16
C ASP A 134 3.03 4.45 12.60
N VAL A 135 4.07 4.20 11.83
CA VAL A 135 4.77 5.19 11.03
C VAL A 135 4.40 5.02 9.56
N LEU A 136 4.11 6.12 8.87
CA LEU A 136 3.88 6.12 7.43
C LEU A 136 5.23 6.20 6.72
N VAL A 137 5.57 5.21 5.93
CA VAL A 137 6.79 5.21 5.11
C VAL A 137 6.42 5.40 3.64
N LEU A 138 7.11 6.31 2.94
CA LEU A 138 6.97 6.60 1.52
C LEU A 138 8.28 7.20 0.94
N ASP A 139 8.72 6.85 -0.26
CA ASP A 139 8.13 6.01 -1.28
C ASP A 139 8.60 4.55 -1.16
N LEU A 140 7.71 3.60 -1.38
CA LEU A 140 8.01 2.16 -1.23
C LEU A 140 8.04 1.41 -2.58
N GLY A 141 8.11 2.12 -3.71
CA GLY A 141 8.22 1.44 -5.01
C GLY A 141 7.63 2.14 -6.22
N ALA A 142 7.27 3.43 -6.15
CA ALA A 142 6.73 4.16 -7.29
C ALA A 142 7.79 4.87 -8.12
N ASN A 143 8.84 5.45 -7.50
CA ASN A 143 9.82 6.28 -8.19
C ASN A 143 11.25 5.98 -7.72
N ILE A 144 11.94 5.09 -8.43
CA ILE A 144 13.31 4.64 -8.09
C ILE A 144 14.30 5.80 -8.21
N ASP A 145 14.21 6.58 -9.30
CA ASP A 145 15.11 7.72 -9.58
C ASP A 145 14.47 9.03 -9.07
N ALA A 146 14.20 9.11 -7.77
CA ALA A 146 13.63 10.29 -7.15
C ALA A 146 14.64 11.45 -7.13
N LYS A 147 14.11 12.68 -7.30
CA LYS A 147 14.86 13.93 -7.11
C LYS A 147 14.57 14.51 -5.73
N PRO A 148 15.41 15.43 -5.19
CA PRO A 148 15.16 16.06 -3.90
C PRO A 148 13.77 16.69 -3.80
N GLU A 149 13.29 17.35 -4.88
CA GLU A 149 11.97 17.96 -4.95
C GLU A 149 10.83 16.94 -4.79
N ASN A 150 11.04 15.71 -5.28
CA ASN A 150 10.06 14.64 -5.09
C ASN A 150 9.96 14.22 -3.62
N LEU A 151 11.10 14.12 -2.90
CA LEU A 151 11.11 13.78 -1.49
C LEU A 151 10.42 14.88 -0.65
N ILE A 152 10.59 16.15 -1.02
CA ILE A 152 9.84 17.26 -0.39
C ILE A 152 8.33 17.09 -0.62
N GLN A 153 7.94 16.74 -1.86
CA GLN A 153 6.52 16.48 -2.16
C GLN A 153 6.00 15.27 -1.37
N TYR A 154 6.81 14.20 -1.18
CA TYR A 154 6.46 13.06 -0.36
C TYR A 154 6.26 13.44 1.12
N ALA A 155 7.11 14.32 1.65
CA ALA A 155 6.95 14.84 3.00
C ALA A 155 5.60 15.56 3.18
N LYS A 156 5.22 16.41 2.22
CA LYS A 156 3.92 17.10 2.20
C LYS A 156 2.76 16.11 2.09
N MET A 157 2.82 15.14 1.17
CA MET A 157 1.80 14.08 1.04
C MET A 157 1.63 13.26 2.31
N GLY A 158 2.75 12.83 2.91
CA GLY A 158 2.77 12.05 4.14
C GLY A 158 2.20 12.82 5.32
N SER A 159 2.56 14.10 5.46
CA SER A 159 2.02 14.99 6.49
C SER A 159 0.50 15.14 6.37
N ILE A 160 -0.01 15.39 5.18
CA ILE A 160 -1.46 15.48 4.92
C ILE A 160 -2.14 14.15 5.24
N TYR A 161 -1.57 13.02 4.79
CA TYR A 161 -2.12 11.69 5.05
C TYR A 161 -2.23 11.40 6.55
N VAL A 162 -1.15 11.56 7.31
CA VAL A 162 -1.13 11.29 8.75
C VAL A 162 -2.06 12.23 9.51
N ASN A 163 -2.10 13.52 9.13
CA ASN A 163 -3.02 14.47 9.72
C ASN A 163 -4.49 14.03 9.52
N LYS A 164 -4.89 13.68 8.29
CA LYS A 164 -6.29 13.35 7.98
C LYS A 164 -6.72 11.95 8.40
N MET A 165 -5.82 10.99 8.33
CA MET A 165 -6.15 9.59 8.61
C MET A 165 -5.93 9.19 10.07
N LYS A 166 -5.02 9.89 10.77
CA LYS A 166 -4.64 9.58 12.15
C LYS A 166 -4.91 10.74 13.14
N GLY A 167 -5.30 11.92 12.66
CA GLY A 167 -5.60 13.09 13.50
C GLY A 167 -4.37 13.78 14.11
N VAL A 168 -3.16 13.47 13.63
CA VAL A 168 -1.93 14.13 14.13
C VAL A 168 -1.77 15.48 13.45
N THR A 169 -1.91 16.55 14.20
CA THR A 169 -1.93 17.94 13.66
C THR A 169 -0.59 18.41 13.11
N ASN A 170 0.53 17.98 13.69
CA ASN A 170 1.89 18.36 13.28
C ASN A 170 2.81 17.14 13.22
N PRO A 171 2.65 16.26 12.17
CA PRO A 171 3.37 15.01 12.09
C PRO A 171 4.89 15.21 12.03
N ARG A 172 5.63 14.43 12.81
CA ARG A 172 7.09 14.39 12.81
C ARG A 172 7.57 13.67 11.54
N ILE A 173 8.37 14.36 10.74
CA ILE A 173 8.87 13.87 9.45
C ILE A 173 10.34 13.54 9.56
N GLY A 174 10.71 12.29 9.31
CA GLY A 174 12.08 11.81 9.21
C GLY A 174 12.50 11.54 7.77
N LEU A 175 13.79 11.72 7.48
CA LEU A 175 14.41 11.34 6.21
C LEU A 175 15.22 10.06 6.42
N LEU A 176 14.87 8.98 5.70
CA LEU A 176 15.61 7.71 5.79
C LEU A 176 17.07 7.91 5.33
N ASN A 177 18.01 7.46 6.16
CA ASN A 177 19.42 7.65 5.91
C ASN A 177 20.26 6.50 6.53
N VAL A 178 21.55 6.47 6.22
CA VAL A 178 22.55 5.53 6.76
C VAL A 178 23.13 5.96 8.11
N GLY A 179 22.81 7.16 8.59
CA GLY A 179 23.24 7.74 9.87
C GLY A 179 22.41 8.98 10.20
N THR A 180 22.39 9.36 11.47
CA THR A 180 21.57 10.49 11.96
C THR A 180 22.18 11.86 11.71
N GLU A 181 23.50 11.93 11.46
CA GLU A 181 24.20 13.20 11.27
C GLU A 181 23.84 13.89 9.95
N LYS A 182 23.77 15.20 9.94
CA LYS A 182 23.40 16.05 8.80
C LYS A 182 24.20 15.76 7.51
N GLY A 183 25.48 15.42 7.62
CA GLY A 183 26.38 15.21 6.48
C GLY A 183 26.35 13.79 5.89
N LYS A 184 25.62 12.85 6.50
CA LYS A 184 25.54 11.45 6.05
C LYS A 184 24.65 11.29 4.81
N GLY A 185 24.83 10.17 4.14
CA GLY A 185 24.04 9.76 3.00
C GLY A 185 24.63 10.16 1.65
N ASN A 186 23.93 9.80 0.60
CA ASN A 186 24.24 10.16 -0.78
C ASN A 186 23.85 11.62 -1.10
N GLU A 187 24.09 12.07 -2.31
CA GLU A 187 23.79 13.43 -2.75
C GLU A 187 22.29 13.76 -2.65
N LEU A 188 21.41 12.81 -3.06
CA LEU A 188 19.97 12.95 -2.97
C LEU A 188 19.53 13.29 -1.53
N VAL A 189 19.99 12.48 -0.56
CA VAL A 189 19.60 12.61 0.84
C VAL A 189 20.15 13.90 1.46
N ARG A 190 21.43 14.24 1.22
CA ARG A 190 22.02 15.48 1.73
C ARG A 190 21.36 16.76 1.18
N THR A 191 21.02 16.74 -0.12
CA THR A 191 20.32 17.87 -0.75
C THR A 191 18.91 17.99 -0.20
N THR A 192 18.16 16.87 -0.12
CA THR A 192 16.80 16.83 0.46
C THR A 192 16.80 17.32 1.91
N TYR A 193 17.79 16.91 2.74
CA TYR A 193 17.91 17.37 4.12
C TYR A 193 17.95 18.90 4.22
N ASN A 194 18.82 19.53 3.40
CA ASN A 194 18.96 20.99 3.38
C ASN A 194 17.71 21.71 2.86
N MET A 195 16.94 21.08 1.98
CA MET A 195 15.67 21.61 1.49
C MET A 195 14.58 21.51 2.57
N LEU A 196 14.46 20.34 3.25
CA LEU A 196 13.49 20.13 4.33
C LEU A 196 13.64 21.11 5.48
N LEU A 197 14.86 21.54 5.81
CA LEU A 197 15.10 22.57 6.83
C LEU A 197 14.48 23.94 6.50
N LYS A 198 14.12 24.18 5.22
CA LYS A 198 13.52 25.44 4.75
C LYS A 198 12.00 25.35 4.57
N GLU A 199 11.44 24.17 4.69
CA GLU A 199 10.01 23.95 4.55
C GLU A 199 9.28 24.15 5.89
N GLU A 200 8.04 24.59 5.83
CA GLU A 200 7.15 24.69 6.99
C GLU A 200 6.58 23.31 7.37
N LEU A 201 7.48 22.39 7.70
CA LEU A 201 7.16 21.02 8.08
C LEU A 201 7.88 20.67 9.39
N ASN A 202 7.29 19.81 10.20
CA ASN A 202 7.93 19.32 11.43
C ASN A 202 9.01 18.28 11.11
N PHE A 203 10.08 18.72 10.46
CA PHE A 203 11.20 17.87 10.09
C PHE A 203 12.10 17.62 11.30
N VAL A 204 12.23 16.35 11.70
CA VAL A 204 12.99 15.92 12.88
C VAL A 204 14.40 15.40 12.56
N GLY A 205 14.78 15.39 11.28
CA GLY A 205 16.13 15.00 10.86
C GLY A 205 16.20 13.63 10.18
N ASN A 206 17.43 13.08 10.11
CA ASN A 206 17.67 11.76 9.53
C ASN A 206 17.24 10.63 10.49
N VAL A 207 16.78 9.53 9.90
CA VAL A 207 16.36 8.30 10.62
C VAL A 207 17.07 7.10 10.00
N GLU A 208 17.73 6.30 10.82
CA GLU A 208 18.34 5.05 10.38
C GLU A 208 17.27 3.94 10.22
N ALA A 209 17.49 3.02 9.28
CA ALA A 209 16.57 1.91 9.02
C ALA A 209 16.23 1.08 10.29
N ARG A 210 17.20 0.90 11.20
CA ARG A 210 17.01 0.18 12.48
C ARG A 210 16.08 0.91 13.46
N ASP A 211 15.88 2.22 13.28
CA ASP A 211 15.10 3.06 14.19
C ASP A 211 13.68 3.33 13.68
N VAL A 212 13.36 2.90 12.46
CA VAL A 212 12.02 3.08 11.84
C VAL A 212 10.91 2.58 12.75
N LEU A 213 11.09 1.43 13.41
CA LEU A 213 10.09 0.82 14.27
C LEU A 213 10.04 1.43 15.70
N LYS A 214 10.89 2.43 16.01
CA LYS A 214 10.95 3.02 17.37
C LYS A 214 9.91 4.11 17.63
N GLY A 215 9.15 4.54 16.63
CA GLY A 215 8.11 5.55 16.79
C GLY A 215 8.62 6.99 16.96
N HIS A 216 9.88 7.27 16.55
CA HIS A 216 10.43 8.62 16.61
C HIS A 216 9.81 9.59 15.59
N CYS A 217 9.24 9.03 14.51
CA CYS A 217 8.59 9.77 13.44
C CYS A 217 7.18 9.27 13.21
N ASP A 218 6.33 10.12 12.65
CA ASP A 218 4.99 9.78 12.19
C ASP A 218 5.00 9.53 10.68
N VAL A 219 5.95 10.14 9.97
CA VAL A 219 6.21 10.00 8.54
C VAL A 219 7.71 9.80 8.32
N ILE A 220 8.09 8.83 7.50
CA ILE A 220 9.47 8.63 7.03
C ILE A 220 9.44 8.67 5.50
N ILE A 221 10.30 9.52 4.92
CA ILE A 221 10.42 9.66 3.47
C ILE A 221 11.74 9.09 2.97
N CYS A 222 11.68 8.51 1.77
CA CYS A 222 12.83 7.95 1.05
C CYS A 222 12.55 7.91 -0.46
N ASP A 223 13.56 7.60 -1.26
CA ASP A 223 13.37 7.14 -2.64
C ASP A 223 12.82 5.71 -2.66
N ALA A 224 12.19 5.32 -3.77
CA ALA A 224 11.56 4.00 -3.88
C ALA A 224 12.55 2.83 -3.86
N PHE A 225 13.82 3.05 -4.23
CA PHE A 225 14.84 2.00 -4.14
C PHE A 225 15.14 1.65 -2.68
N SER A 226 15.48 2.66 -1.88
CA SER A 226 15.75 2.51 -0.46
C SER A 226 14.52 2.02 0.32
N GLY A 227 13.35 2.59 0.01
CA GLY A 227 12.09 2.21 0.64
C GLY A 227 11.65 0.78 0.35
N ASN A 228 11.79 0.32 -0.90
CA ASN A 228 11.46 -1.07 -1.26
C ASN A 228 12.42 -2.08 -0.62
N ILE A 229 13.72 -1.75 -0.56
CA ILE A 229 14.70 -2.58 0.15
C ILE A 229 14.34 -2.68 1.63
N LEU A 230 14.04 -1.55 2.29
CA LEU A 230 13.62 -1.51 3.68
C LEU A 230 12.39 -2.41 3.92
N LEU A 231 11.34 -2.24 3.12
CA LEU A 231 10.11 -3.02 3.22
C LEU A 231 10.36 -4.52 3.04
N LYS A 232 11.07 -4.90 1.97
CA LYS A 232 11.39 -6.30 1.67
C LYS A 232 12.28 -6.94 2.74
N SER A 233 13.19 -6.17 3.33
CA SER A 233 14.01 -6.63 4.44
C SER A 233 13.15 -6.90 5.69
N PHE A 234 12.21 -6.01 6.02
CA PHE A 234 11.28 -6.25 7.14
C PHE A 234 10.40 -7.47 6.90
N GLU A 235 9.81 -7.59 5.71
CA GLU A 235 9.01 -8.76 5.33
C GLU A 235 9.81 -10.06 5.52
N GLY A 236 11.02 -10.12 4.97
CA GLY A 236 11.88 -11.30 5.03
C GLY A 236 12.34 -11.65 6.47
N VAL A 237 12.67 -10.65 7.28
CA VAL A 237 13.07 -10.86 8.69
C VAL A 237 11.89 -11.42 9.49
N ILE A 238 10.69 -10.85 9.33
CA ILE A 238 9.47 -11.29 10.03
C ILE A 238 9.13 -12.73 9.64
N GLU A 239 9.09 -13.06 8.34
CA GLU A 239 8.81 -14.41 7.87
C GLU A 239 9.84 -15.44 8.38
N THR A 240 11.12 -15.09 8.31
CA THR A 240 12.21 -15.95 8.80
C THR A 240 12.11 -16.17 10.29
N PHE A 241 11.86 -15.11 11.07
CA PHE A 241 11.69 -15.21 12.51
C PHE A 241 10.57 -16.19 12.90
N PHE A 242 9.37 -16.04 12.32
CA PHE A 242 8.26 -16.95 12.61
C PHE A 242 8.51 -18.38 12.14
N SER A 243 9.21 -18.57 11.02
CA SER A 243 9.59 -19.90 10.52
C SER A 243 10.58 -20.59 11.46
N LEU A 244 11.62 -19.89 11.92
CA LEU A 244 12.58 -20.39 12.88
C LEU A 244 11.92 -20.69 14.23
N PHE A 245 11.06 -19.78 14.72
CA PHE A 245 10.31 -19.97 15.95
C PHE A 245 9.46 -21.25 15.88
N LYS A 246 8.68 -21.43 14.79
CA LYS A 246 7.88 -22.65 14.58
C LYS A 246 8.74 -23.92 14.55
N LYS A 247 9.93 -23.85 13.91
CA LYS A 247 10.87 -24.98 13.88
C LYS A 247 11.36 -25.34 15.29
N GLN A 248 11.69 -24.34 16.13
CA GLN A 248 12.15 -24.58 17.50
C GLN A 248 11.05 -25.17 18.39
N VAL A 249 9.83 -24.62 18.31
CA VAL A 249 8.66 -25.12 19.05
C VAL A 249 8.37 -26.59 18.75
N ASN A 250 8.55 -27.00 17.49
CA ASN A 250 8.26 -28.37 17.05
C ASN A 250 9.31 -29.41 17.43
N LYS A 251 10.44 -29.05 18.06
CA LYS A 251 11.55 -29.96 18.37
C LYS A 251 11.19 -31.01 19.43
N ASN A 252 10.38 -30.65 20.42
CA ASN A 252 10.01 -31.60 21.49
C ASN A 252 8.60 -31.36 22.00
N LEU A 253 8.06 -32.32 22.75
CA LEU A 253 6.69 -32.29 23.25
C LEU A 253 6.47 -31.19 24.30
N ILE A 254 7.47 -30.94 25.13
CA ILE A 254 7.40 -29.94 26.22
C ILE A 254 7.23 -28.53 25.63
N THR A 255 8.04 -28.17 24.62
CA THR A 255 7.96 -26.87 23.96
C THR A 255 6.64 -26.71 23.20
N LYS A 256 6.09 -27.78 22.62
CA LYS A 256 4.76 -27.75 21.99
C LYS A 256 3.67 -27.43 23.01
N VAL A 257 3.64 -28.14 24.15
CA VAL A 257 2.64 -27.91 25.21
C VAL A 257 2.78 -26.51 25.79
N ALA A 258 4.00 -26.07 26.13
CA ALA A 258 4.24 -24.71 26.63
C ALA A 258 3.79 -23.62 25.64
N THR A 259 3.99 -23.84 24.34
CA THR A 259 3.57 -22.90 23.30
C THR A 259 2.04 -22.81 23.17
N LEU A 260 1.29 -23.88 23.50
CA LEU A 260 -0.19 -23.83 23.48
C LEU A 260 -0.72 -22.75 24.42
N ALA A 261 -0.12 -22.57 25.58
CA ALA A 261 -0.50 -21.50 26.53
C ALA A 261 -0.19 -20.09 25.96
N LEU A 262 0.85 -19.95 25.13
CA LEU A 262 1.26 -18.68 24.53
C LEU A 262 0.60 -18.40 23.17
N LEU A 263 -0.13 -19.36 22.59
CA LEU A 263 -0.74 -19.23 21.26
C LEU A 263 -1.57 -17.96 21.05
N PRO A 264 -2.44 -17.52 21.99
CA PRO A 264 -3.21 -16.28 21.79
C PRO A 264 -2.31 -15.06 21.66
N THR A 265 -1.29 -14.94 22.51
CA THR A 265 -0.31 -13.84 22.48
C THR A 265 0.50 -13.85 21.21
N LEU A 266 1.00 -15.02 20.78
CA LEU A 266 1.77 -15.18 19.56
C LEU A 266 0.94 -14.88 18.30
N ARG A 267 -0.33 -15.26 18.29
CA ARG A 267 -1.26 -14.93 17.19
C ARG A 267 -1.51 -13.41 17.12
N SER A 268 -1.75 -12.78 18.28
CA SER A 268 -1.90 -11.32 18.34
C SER A 268 -0.65 -10.58 17.87
N PHE A 269 0.53 -11.03 18.33
CA PHE A 269 1.81 -10.46 17.89
C PHE A 269 2.05 -10.65 16.38
N LYS A 270 1.84 -11.88 15.88
CA LYS A 270 1.95 -12.15 14.44
C LYS A 270 1.01 -11.25 13.62
N LYS A 271 -0.24 -11.11 14.07
CA LYS A 271 -1.22 -10.25 13.40
C LYS A 271 -0.77 -8.79 13.36
N LYS A 272 -0.21 -8.26 14.46
CA LYS A 272 0.33 -6.89 14.50
C LYS A 272 1.51 -6.67 13.56
N MET A 273 2.34 -7.70 13.34
CA MET A 273 3.52 -7.61 12.48
C MET A 273 3.24 -8.02 11.02
N ASP A 274 2.07 -8.55 10.73
CA ASP A 274 1.71 -9.02 9.38
C ASP A 274 1.28 -7.83 8.51
N TYR A 275 2.11 -7.47 7.52
CA TYR A 275 1.82 -6.40 6.58
C TYR A 275 0.48 -6.56 5.83
N ARG A 276 -0.02 -7.81 5.72
CA ARG A 276 -1.32 -8.12 5.10
C ARG A 276 -2.52 -7.59 5.90
N GLU A 277 -2.33 -7.34 7.18
CA GLU A 277 -3.35 -6.74 8.03
C GLU A 277 -3.52 -5.23 7.79
N PHE A 278 -2.52 -4.55 7.24
CA PHE A 278 -2.57 -3.11 6.96
C PHE A 278 -3.28 -2.74 5.65
N GLY A 279 -3.69 -3.72 4.85
CA GLY A 279 -4.59 -3.52 3.72
C GLY A 279 -3.93 -3.20 2.38
N GLY A 280 -2.69 -2.74 2.34
CA GLY A 280 -1.98 -2.38 1.10
C GLY A 280 -1.40 -0.97 1.15
N ALA A 281 -0.76 -0.57 0.06
CA ALA A 281 -0.08 0.71 -0.09
C ALA A 281 -0.93 1.67 -0.95
N PRO A 282 -1.48 2.76 -0.41
CA PRO A 282 -2.11 3.80 -1.21
C PRO A 282 -1.07 4.47 -2.12
N LEU A 283 -1.45 4.72 -3.37
CA LEU A 283 -0.69 5.53 -4.30
C LEU A 283 -1.09 7.00 -4.09
N LEU A 284 -0.27 7.74 -3.38
CA LEU A 284 -0.49 9.16 -3.07
C LEU A 284 -0.06 10.06 -4.23
N GLY A 285 -0.67 11.25 -4.35
CA GLY A 285 -0.32 12.24 -5.38
C GLY A 285 -1.06 12.09 -6.71
N ILE A 286 -2.07 11.23 -6.80
CA ILE A 286 -2.97 11.09 -7.96
C ILE A 286 -4.40 11.59 -7.62
N LYS A 287 -5.20 11.90 -8.65
CA LYS A 287 -6.57 12.47 -8.52
C LYS A 287 -7.64 11.44 -8.12
N GLY A 288 -7.25 10.30 -7.53
CA GLY A 288 -8.16 9.24 -7.11
C GLY A 288 -7.55 8.35 -6.05
N VAL A 289 -8.38 7.61 -5.34
CA VAL A 289 -7.91 6.61 -4.35
C VAL A 289 -7.55 5.32 -5.08
N CYS A 290 -6.28 4.94 -5.00
CA CYS A 290 -5.76 3.71 -5.59
C CYS A 290 -4.93 2.95 -4.55
N ILE A 291 -5.29 1.72 -4.26
CA ILE A 291 -4.58 0.86 -3.30
C ILE A 291 -3.87 -0.25 -4.04
N LYS A 292 -2.56 -0.36 -3.81
CA LYS A 292 -1.73 -1.47 -4.25
C LYS A 292 -1.68 -2.54 -3.17
N SER A 293 -2.22 -3.71 -3.45
CA SER A 293 -2.01 -4.91 -2.64
C SER A 293 -0.79 -5.69 -3.10
N HIS A 294 -0.14 -6.44 -2.23
CA HIS A 294 0.99 -7.30 -2.59
C HIS A 294 0.58 -8.37 -3.61
N GLY A 295 1.50 -8.78 -4.51
CA GLY A 295 1.21 -9.83 -5.51
C GLY A 295 0.76 -11.15 -4.87
N SER A 296 1.35 -11.53 -3.74
CA SER A 296 0.99 -12.73 -2.97
C SER A 296 -0.17 -12.53 -1.96
N SER A 297 -1.00 -11.52 -2.13
CA SER A 297 -2.12 -11.23 -1.24
C SER A 297 -3.12 -12.38 -1.18
N ASN A 298 -3.55 -12.74 0.03
CA ASN A 298 -4.67 -13.62 0.29
C ASN A 298 -6.00 -12.84 0.35
N SER A 299 -7.11 -13.53 0.53
CA SER A 299 -8.44 -12.90 0.62
C SER A 299 -8.57 -11.88 1.76
N THR A 300 -7.92 -12.12 2.91
CA THR A 300 -7.89 -11.16 4.03
C THR A 300 -7.17 -9.88 3.66
N ALA A 301 -6.03 -9.97 3.00
CA ALA A 301 -5.26 -8.79 2.55
C ALA A 301 -6.06 -7.95 1.53
N ILE A 302 -6.74 -8.60 0.58
CA ILE A 302 -7.61 -7.91 -0.39
C ILE A 302 -8.80 -7.24 0.32
N LYS A 303 -9.46 -7.93 1.25
CA LYS A 303 -10.52 -7.34 2.08
C LYS A 303 -10.03 -6.09 2.81
N ASN A 304 -8.86 -6.18 3.46
CA ASN A 304 -8.28 -5.06 4.20
C ASN A 304 -7.91 -3.89 3.27
N ALA A 305 -7.45 -4.17 2.04
CA ALA A 305 -7.20 -3.14 1.02
C ALA A 305 -8.49 -2.42 0.59
N ILE A 306 -9.60 -3.15 0.45
CA ILE A 306 -10.91 -2.58 0.17
C ILE A 306 -11.38 -1.70 1.34
N ASN A 307 -11.21 -2.17 2.58
CA ASN A 307 -11.55 -1.40 3.77
C ASN A 307 -10.69 -0.12 3.88
N GLN A 308 -9.42 -0.18 3.53
CA GLN A 308 -8.54 0.99 3.49
C GLN A 308 -8.98 1.98 2.39
N ALA A 309 -9.33 1.50 1.20
CA ALA A 309 -9.87 2.33 0.13
C ALA A 309 -11.15 3.05 0.58
N GLN A 310 -12.06 2.33 1.23
CA GLN A 310 -13.29 2.89 1.80
C GLN A 310 -13.00 4.00 2.83
N LYS A 311 -12.06 3.77 3.74
CA LYS A 311 -11.66 4.78 4.76
C LYS A 311 -11.08 6.04 4.12
N LEU A 312 -10.22 5.91 3.10
CA LEU A 312 -9.63 7.08 2.40
C LEU A 312 -10.68 7.91 1.68
N VAL A 313 -11.66 7.25 1.04
CA VAL A 313 -12.77 7.96 0.39
C VAL A 313 -13.68 8.61 1.44
N ALA A 314 -14.04 7.90 2.51
CA ALA A 314 -14.91 8.43 3.57
C ALA A 314 -14.30 9.66 4.28
N ASN A 315 -12.98 9.69 4.45
CA ASN A 315 -12.26 10.83 5.02
C ASN A 315 -11.93 11.93 3.99
N ASN A 316 -12.46 11.84 2.77
CA ASN A 316 -12.27 12.84 1.71
C ASN A 316 -10.78 13.16 1.42
N TYR A 317 -9.87 12.18 1.56
CA TYR A 317 -8.42 12.38 1.43
C TYR A 317 -8.04 13.16 0.17
N ILE A 318 -8.66 12.86 -0.98
CA ILE A 318 -8.35 13.50 -2.28
C ILE A 318 -8.64 15.01 -2.27
N ASN A 319 -9.61 15.48 -1.51
CA ASN A 319 -9.93 16.91 -1.43
C ASN A 319 -8.93 17.72 -0.60
N PHE A 320 -8.18 17.06 0.27
CA PHE A 320 -7.14 17.71 1.09
C PHE A 320 -5.77 17.74 0.42
N ILE A 321 -5.54 16.90 -0.58
CA ILE A 321 -4.29 16.88 -1.32
C ILE A 321 -4.36 17.74 -2.60
N LYS A 322 -5.57 18.13 -3.01
CA LYS A 322 -5.78 19.08 -4.12
C LYS A 322 -5.47 20.50 -3.67
#